data_63142e02e0bd802ea0f037ed7173e681
#
_entry.id   63142e02e0bd802ea0f037ed7173e681
#
_cell.length_a   1.000
_cell.length_b   1.000
_cell.length_c   1.000
_cell.angle_alpha   90.00
_cell.angle_beta   90.00
_cell.angle_gamma   90.00
#
_symmetry.space_group_name_H-M   'P 1'
#
loop_
_entity.id
_entity.type
_entity.pdbx_description
1 polymer ?
#
loop_
_entity_poly.entity_id
_entity_poly.type
_entity_poly.pdbx_seq_one_letter_code
_entity_poly.pdbx_strand_id
1 'polypeptide(L)' 'MNIREVLALNVRKLRQARRLSQEELADRADVDRTYVSSIERCRYSTGVDVVDRVARVLGVEASDLLKRPNDHSERKKARG' A
#
# COMPACT_ATOMS: atom_id res chain seq x y z
N MET A 1 -0.64 15.42 -1.04
CA MET A 1 -1.15 14.07 -1.33
C MET A 1 -1.95 13.60 -0.12
N ASN A 2 -3.22 13.21 -0.33
CA ASN A 2 -4.00 12.73 0.82
C ASN A 2 -3.66 11.26 1.11
N ILE A 3 -4.17 10.75 2.22
CA ILE A 3 -3.75 9.43 2.68
C ILE A 3 -4.17 8.31 1.73
N ARG A 4 -5.29 8.48 1.02
CA ARG A 4 -5.71 7.46 0.05
C ARG A 4 -4.75 7.42 -1.12
N GLU A 5 -4.26 8.57 -1.54
CA GLU A 5 -3.27 8.65 -2.61
C GLU A 5 -1.95 8.03 -2.16
N VAL A 6 -1.58 8.25 -0.91
CA VAL A 6 -0.36 7.66 -0.36
C VAL A 6 -0.47 6.13 -0.38
N LEU A 7 -1.59 5.62 0.08
CA LEU A 7 -1.81 4.18 0.09
C LEU A 7 -1.78 3.62 -1.33
N ALA A 8 -2.47 4.28 -2.25
CA ALA A 8 -2.52 3.82 -3.64
C ALA A 8 -1.12 3.75 -4.25
N LEU A 9 -0.34 4.79 -4.05
CA LEU A 9 1.00 4.85 -4.59
C LEU A 9 1.88 3.74 -4.01
N ASN A 10 1.85 3.58 -2.70
CA ASN A 10 2.72 2.60 -2.04
C ASN A 10 2.34 1.18 -2.42
N VAL A 11 1.05 0.87 -2.48
CA VAL A 11 0.61 -0.46 -2.87
C VAL A 11 1.05 -0.75 -4.30
N ARG A 12 0.83 0.18 -5.21
CA ARG A 12 1.20 -0.04 -6.60
C ARG A 12 2.71 -0.23 -6.75
N LYS A 13 3.49 0.63 -6.11
CA LYS A 13 4.95 0.52 -6.22
C LYS A 13 5.45 -0.82 -5.72
N LEU A 14 5.00 -1.22 -4.55
CA LEU A 14 5.47 -2.47 -3.97
C LEU A 14 4.96 -3.68 -4.74
N ARG A 15 3.73 -3.60 -5.23
CA ARG A 15 3.18 -4.68 -6.04
C ARG A 15 4.01 -4.87 -7.31
N GLN A 16 4.29 -3.77 -7.99
CA GLN A 16 5.06 -3.84 -9.22
C GLN A 16 6.50 -4.29 -8.97
N ALA A 17 7.07 -3.86 -7.86
CA ALA A 17 8.42 -4.27 -7.50
C ALA A 17 8.50 -5.78 -7.28
N ARG A 18 7.41 -6.40 -6.85
CA ARG A 18 7.35 -7.83 -6.63
C ARG A 18 6.75 -8.58 -7.80
N ARG A 19 6.48 -7.86 -8.89
CA ARG A 19 5.96 -8.44 -10.11
C ARG A 19 4.65 -9.18 -9.91
N LEU A 20 3.80 -8.62 -9.06
CA LEU A 20 2.48 -9.18 -8.82
C LEU A 20 1.45 -8.40 -9.60
N SER A 21 0.48 -9.12 -10.19
CA SER A 21 -0.68 -8.47 -10.76
C SER A 21 -1.62 -8.08 -9.62
N GLN A 22 -2.60 -7.23 -9.93
CA GLN A 22 -3.62 -6.91 -8.94
C GLN A 22 -4.35 -8.17 -8.47
N GLU A 23 -4.62 -9.06 -9.41
CA GLU A 23 -5.31 -10.29 -9.09
C GLU A 23 -4.47 -11.18 -8.17
N GLU A 24 -3.18 -11.29 -8.45
CA GLU A 24 -2.30 -12.10 -7.61
C GLU A 24 -2.18 -11.54 -6.21
N LEU A 25 -2.07 -10.22 -6.10
CA LEU A 25 -2.01 -9.61 -4.78
C LEU A 25 -3.30 -9.86 -4.00
N ALA A 26 -4.43 -9.66 -4.66
CA ALA A 26 -5.72 -9.87 -4.01
C ALA A 26 -5.88 -11.31 -3.55
N ASP A 27 -5.50 -12.24 -4.40
CA ASP A 27 -5.61 -13.65 -4.10
C ASP A 27 -4.79 -14.01 -2.86
N ARG A 28 -3.56 -13.55 -2.80
CA ARG A 28 -2.68 -13.83 -1.67
C ARG A 28 -3.12 -13.12 -0.40
N ALA A 29 -3.74 -11.97 -0.54
CA ALA A 29 -4.23 -11.21 0.61
C ALA A 29 -5.62 -11.66 1.04
N ASP A 30 -6.20 -12.58 0.29
CA ASP A 30 -7.53 -13.11 0.57
C ASP A 30 -8.58 -12.02 0.54
N VAL A 31 -8.52 -11.18 -0.49
CA VAL A 31 -9.52 -10.15 -0.74
C VAL A 31 -9.90 -10.21 -2.20
N ASP A 32 -11.00 -9.56 -2.54
CA ASP A 32 -11.46 -9.49 -3.91
C ASP A 32 -10.53 -8.61 -4.73
N ARG A 33 -10.30 -8.97 -5.98
CA ARG A 33 -9.46 -8.17 -6.85
C ARG A 33 -9.95 -6.73 -6.98
N THR A 34 -11.26 -6.54 -6.93
CA THR A 34 -11.81 -5.18 -7.00
C THR A 34 -11.35 -4.32 -5.84
N TYR A 35 -11.03 -4.93 -4.71
CA TYR A 35 -10.49 -4.21 -3.58
C TYR A 35 -9.13 -3.59 -3.92
N VAL A 36 -8.25 -4.40 -4.49
CA VAL A 36 -6.92 -3.90 -4.85
C VAL A 36 -7.05 -2.81 -5.91
N SER A 37 -7.91 -3.05 -6.91
CA SER A 37 -8.14 -2.07 -7.95
C SER A 37 -8.66 -0.76 -7.37
N SER A 38 -9.60 -0.85 -6.44
CA SER A 38 -10.18 0.35 -5.81
C SER A 38 -9.16 1.11 -4.98
N ILE A 39 -8.29 0.39 -4.29
CA ILE A 39 -7.22 1.02 -3.53
C ILE A 39 -6.33 1.83 -4.47
N GLU A 40 -5.90 1.21 -5.55
CA GLU A 40 -4.96 1.86 -6.46
C GLU A 40 -5.58 2.99 -7.24
N ARG A 41 -6.91 3.02 -7.33
CA ARG A 41 -7.63 4.11 -7.97
C ARG A 41 -8.12 5.17 -6.99
N CYS A 42 -7.83 5.02 -5.72
CA CYS A 42 -8.26 5.94 -4.68
C CYS A 42 -9.78 6.06 -4.64
N ARG A 43 -10.48 4.96 -4.90
CA ARG A 43 -11.92 5.02 -5.06
C ARG A 43 -12.70 5.10 -3.75
N TYR A 44 -12.20 4.46 -2.70
CA TYR A 44 -12.88 4.55 -1.42
C TYR A 44 -11.93 4.15 -0.29
N SER A 45 -12.38 4.38 0.91
CA SER A 45 -11.59 4.07 2.10
C SER A 45 -11.44 2.58 2.27
N THR A 46 -10.27 2.16 2.64
CA THR A 46 -9.96 0.76 2.85
C THR A 46 -9.90 0.47 4.34
N GLY A 47 -10.49 -0.63 4.75
CA GLY A 47 -10.43 -1.03 6.15
C GLY A 47 -9.01 -1.37 6.59
N VAL A 48 -8.76 -1.18 7.87
CA VAL A 48 -7.45 -1.43 8.44
C VAL A 48 -7.03 -2.88 8.25
N ASP A 49 -7.97 -3.80 8.36
CA ASP A 49 -7.66 -5.22 8.19
C ASP A 49 -7.17 -5.52 6.79
N VAL A 50 -7.78 -4.91 5.78
CA VAL A 50 -7.37 -5.14 4.41
C VAL A 50 -5.97 -4.55 4.18
N VAL A 51 -5.72 -3.37 4.73
CA VAL A 51 -4.40 -2.76 4.62
C VAL A 51 -3.34 -3.69 5.21
N ASP A 52 -3.63 -4.27 6.36
CA ASP A 52 -2.68 -5.17 7.00
C ASP A 52 -2.43 -6.42 6.18
N ARG A 53 -3.48 -7.01 5.61
CA ARG A 53 -3.32 -8.20 4.78
C ARG A 53 -2.48 -7.91 3.55
N VAL A 54 -2.74 -6.79 2.91
CA VAL A 54 -1.99 -6.40 1.73
C VAL A 54 -0.53 -6.16 2.10
N ALA A 55 -0.29 -5.50 3.22
CA ALA A 55 1.08 -5.24 3.68
C ALA A 55 1.84 -6.54 3.89
N ARG A 56 1.19 -7.53 4.50
CA ARG A 56 1.84 -8.81 4.76
C ARG A 56 2.27 -9.51 3.48
N VAL A 57 1.42 -9.48 2.47
CA VAL A 57 1.76 -10.08 1.18
C VAL A 57 2.94 -9.35 0.56
N LEU A 58 2.97 -8.04 0.72
CA LEU A 58 4.04 -7.22 0.15
C LEU A 58 5.32 -7.24 1.00
N GLY A 59 5.26 -7.89 2.17
CA GLY A 59 6.44 -8.03 3.01
C GLY A 59 6.83 -6.77 3.76
N VAL A 60 5.86 -5.92 4.06
CA VAL A 60 6.11 -4.68 4.78
C VAL A 60 5.09 -4.54 5.90
N GLU A 61 5.32 -3.56 6.77
CA GLU A 61 4.36 -3.23 7.81
C GLU A 61 3.23 -2.42 7.22
N ALA A 62 2.04 -2.51 7.84
CA ALA A 62 0.93 -1.70 7.39
C ALA A 62 1.28 -0.21 7.41
N SER A 63 2.05 0.21 8.42
CA SER A 63 2.47 1.60 8.51
C SER A 63 3.31 2.04 7.33
N ASP A 64 4.06 1.11 6.73
CA ASP A 64 4.85 1.46 5.56
C ASP A 64 3.98 1.85 4.38
N LEU A 65 2.80 1.27 4.28
CA LEU A 65 1.88 1.61 3.20
C LEU A 65 1.29 3.01 3.37
N LEU A 66 1.37 3.56 4.56
CA LEU A 66 0.79 4.87 4.85
C LEU A 66 1.83 5.95 4.99
N LYS A 67 3.07 5.64 4.69
CA LYS A 67 4.15 6.63 4.75
C LYS A 67 4.17 7.46 3.48
N ARG A 68 4.21 8.77 3.68
CA ARG A 68 4.30 9.67 2.55
C ARG A 68 5.70 9.63 1.98
N PRO A 69 5.83 9.82 0.67
CA PRO A 69 7.15 9.72 0.03
C PRO A 69 8.21 10.62 0.63
N ASN A 70 7.81 11.74 1.20
CA ASN A 70 8.76 12.69 1.76
C ASN A 70 9.21 12.36 3.17
N ASP A 71 8.54 11.44 3.82
CA ASP A 71 8.78 11.20 5.23
C ASP A 71 10.18 10.71 5.52
N HIS A 72 10.70 9.83 4.68
CA HIS A 72 11.98 9.26 5.02
C HIS A 72 13.11 10.27 4.91
N SER A 73 13.00 11.26 4.05
CA SER A 73 14.04 12.26 4.00
C SER A 73 13.97 13.17 5.23
N GLU A 74 12.78 13.41 5.73
CA GLU A 74 12.64 14.17 6.96
C GLU A 74 13.21 13.42 8.13
N ARG A 75 12.96 12.16 8.18
CA ARG A 75 13.48 11.37 9.26
C ARG A 75 14.97 11.38 9.31
N LYS A 76 15.60 11.31 8.17
CA LYS A 76 17.03 11.35 8.13
C LYS A 76 17.54 12.63 8.68
N LYS A 77 16.91 13.72 8.33
CA LYS A 77 17.35 15.00 8.85
C LYS A 77 17.15 15.08 10.32
N ALA A 78 16.07 14.54 10.80
CA ALA A 78 15.78 14.65 12.22
C ALA A 78 16.85 14.01 13.03
N ARG A 79 17.47 13.01 12.49
CA ARG A 79 18.50 12.38 13.23
C ARG A 79 19.85 12.93 12.96
N GLY A 80 19.90 13.62 11.92
CA GLY A 80 21.03 14.26 11.38
C GLY A 80 22.07 14.71 12.10
#